data_318689a0acc29cea775928ba2a5f402d
#
_entry.id   318689a0acc29cea775928ba2a5f402d
#
_cell.length_a   1.000
_cell.length_b   1.000
_cell.length_c   1.000
_cell.angle_alpha   90.00
_cell.angle_beta   90.00
_cell.angle_gamma   90.00
#
_symmetry.space_group_name_H-M   'P 1'
#
loop_
_entity.id
_entity.type
_entity.pdbx_description
1 polymer ?
#
loop_
_entity_poly.entity_id
_entity_poly.type
_entity_poly.pdbx_seq_one_letter_code
_entity_poly.pdbx_strand_id
1 'polypeptide(L)'
;LALGADGVVIPHVMSLEEARTALSFFEGVDVWSPQNRDGTVVVMLIVEDPDVFTELEAIADLPGYSGLLCGIGSLTAALGGDREAAEAIALDVLETSTREGLVDLMTVDPASVARRVEQGFLALLAYGPEALEAIRIGRAAAGRTISDEES
;
A
#
# COMPACT_ATOMS: atom_id res chain seq x y z
N LEU A 1 -14.71 -7.48 7.86
CA LEU A 1 -15.15 -8.60 7.01
C LEU A 1 -16.61 -8.98 7.26
N ALA A 2 -17.02 -9.22 8.51
CA ALA A 2 -18.41 -9.60 8.82
C ALA A 2 -19.48 -8.55 8.39
N LEU A 3 -19.08 -7.32 8.12
CA LEU A 3 -19.93 -6.22 7.65
C LEU A 3 -19.85 -6.02 6.12
N GLY A 4 -19.26 -6.96 5.37
CA GLY A 4 -19.18 -6.92 3.92
C GLY A 4 -17.95 -6.19 3.35
N ALA A 5 -16.92 -5.95 4.16
CA ALA A 5 -15.64 -5.46 3.64
C ALA A 5 -14.86 -6.59 2.95
N ASP A 6 -14.31 -6.31 1.77
CA ASP A 6 -13.47 -7.25 1.00
C ASP A 6 -12.01 -7.24 1.46
N GLY A 7 -11.67 -6.36 2.39
CA GLY A 7 -10.31 -6.28 2.94
C GLY A 7 -10.18 -5.23 4.04
N VAL A 8 -8.98 -5.17 4.59
CA VAL A 8 -8.61 -4.20 5.62
C VAL A 8 -7.20 -3.67 5.38
N VAL A 9 -6.97 -2.45 5.83
CA VAL A 9 -5.64 -1.85 5.91
C VAL A 9 -5.35 -1.55 7.37
N ILE A 10 -4.27 -2.10 7.90
CA ILE A 10 -3.89 -2.02 9.32
C ILE A 10 -2.85 -0.91 9.47
N PRO A 11 -3.18 0.20 10.15
CA PRO A 11 -2.26 1.31 10.34
C PRO A 11 -1.25 1.06 11.46
N HIS A 12 -0.23 1.89 11.50
CA HIS A 12 0.73 2.01 12.61
C HIS A 12 1.47 0.72 12.98
N VAL A 13 1.91 -0.04 11.98
CA VAL A 13 2.81 -1.17 12.22
C VAL A 13 4.21 -0.63 12.46
N MET A 14 4.71 -0.77 13.70
CA MET A 14 5.95 -0.16 14.17
C MET A 14 7.10 -1.15 14.28
N SER A 15 6.82 -2.46 14.17
CA SER A 15 7.83 -3.52 14.30
C SER A 15 7.40 -4.83 13.64
N LEU A 16 8.35 -5.74 13.45
CA LEU A 16 8.09 -7.10 13.00
C LEU A 16 7.17 -7.86 13.97
N GLU A 17 7.29 -7.63 15.28
CA GLU A 17 6.44 -8.28 16.28
C GLU A 17 4.99 -7.82 16.16
N GLU A 18 4.77 -6.51 15.97
CA GLU A 18 3.43 -5.97 15.73
C GLU A 18 2.83 -6.45 14.42
N ALA A 19 3.64 -6.54 13.34
CA ALA A 19 3.21 -7.11 12.08
C ALA A 19 2.72 -8.55 12.27
N ARG A 20 3.49 -9.41 12.94
CA ARG A 20 3.10 -10.79 13.25
C ARG A 20 1.83 -10.87 14.08
N THR A 21 1.73 -10.02 15.10
CA THR A 21 0.54 -9.96 15.96
C THR A 21 -0.69 -9.56 15.15
N ALA A 22 -0.58 -8.52 14.32
CA ALA A 22 -1.67 -8.06 13.46
C ALA A 22 -2.12 -9.15 12.49
N LEU A 23 -1.18 -9.85 11.86
CA LEU A 23 -1.47 -10.92 10.90
C LEU A 23 -2.07 -12.15 11.56
N SER A 24 -1.76 -12.44 12.83
CA SER A 24 -2.33 -13.57 13.56
C SER A 24 -3.86 -13.52 13.68
N PHE A 25 -4.47 -12.32 13.65
CA PHE A 25 -5.93 -12.16 13.64
C PHE A 25 -6.61 -12.63 12.34
N PHE A 26 -5.81 -12.91 11.30
CA PHE A 26 -6.30 -13.39 10.00
C PHE A 26 -5.99 -14.86 9.76
N GLU A 27 -5.53 -15.59 10.78
CA GLU A 27 -5.36 -17.03 10.68
C GLU A 27 -6.69 -17.71 10.33
N GLY A 28 -6.67 -18.52 9.26
CA GLY A 28 -7.88 -19.18 8.75
C GLY A 28 -8.78 -18.31 7.87
N VAL A 29 -8.43 -17.05 7.63
CA VAL A 29 -9.07 -16.20 6.62
C VAL A 29 -8.46 -16.48 5.26
N ASP A 30 -9.28 -16.50 4.21
CA ASP A 30 -8.84 -16.71 2.83
C ASP A 30 -8.22 -15.43 2.25
N VAL A 31 -7.04 -15.06 2.75
CA VAL A 31 -6.32 -13.84 2.35
C VAL A 31 -5.62 -14.04 1.02
N TRP A 32 -5.84 -13.10 0.09
CA TRP A 32 -5.03 -13.00 -1.11
C TRP A 32 -3.59 -12.60 -0.74
N SER A 33 -2.62 -13.38 -1.16
CA SER A 33 -1.20 -13.17 -0.85
C SER A 33 -0.30 -13.76 -1.94
N PRO A 34 1.00 -13.49 -1.93
CA PRO A 34 1.95 -14.17 -2.83
C PRO A 34 1.86 -15.69 -2.77
N GLN A 35 1.52 -16.26 -1.62
CA GLN A 35 1.39 -17.69 -1.38
C GLN A 35 -0.02 -18.22 -1.68
N ASN A 36 -1.04 -17.36 -1.76
CA ASN A 36 -2.44 -17.71 -2.04
C ASN A 36 -3.06 -16.71 -3.02
N ARG A 37 -2.84 -16.92 -4.32
CA ARG A 37 -3.32 -16.02 -5.38
C ARG A 37 -4.82 -16.11 -5.64
N ASP A 38 -5.48 -17.12 -5.11
CA ASP A 38 -6.94 -17.32 -5.23
C ASP A 38 -7.70 -16.78 -4.02
N GLY A 39 -7.01 -16.24 -3.02
CA GLY A 39 -7.61 -15.63 -1.83
C GLY A 39 -8.53 -14.48 -2.17
N THR A 40 -9.56 -14.30 -1.36
CA THR A 40 -10.68 -13.36 -1.61
C THR A 40 -10.65 -12.13 -0.73
N VAL A 41 -9.81 -12.12 0.31
CA VAL A 41 -9.70 -11.02 1.29
C VAL A 41 -8.37 -10.31 1.13
N VAL A 42 -8.39 -8.98 1.10
CA VAL A 42 -7.17 -8.16 1.05
C VAL A 42 -6.79 -7.71 2.46
N VAL A 43 -5.55 -7.97 2.86
CA VAL A 43 -4.96 -7.50 4.13
C VAL A 43 -3.67 -6.75 3.83
N MET A 44 -3.61 -5.48 4.19
CA MET A 44 -2.42 -4.64 3.97
C MET A 44 -1.94 -4.02 5.29
N LEU A 45 -0.63 -3.81 5.40
CA LEU A 45 -0.01 -3.17 6.55
C LEU A 45 0.49 -1.78 6.16
N ILE A 46 0.29 -0.77 7.02
CA ILE A 46 0.89 0.56 6.84
C ILE A 46 2.17 0.63 7.67
N VAL A 47 3.29 0.86 6.98
CA VAL A 47 4.60 1.13 7.55
C VAL A 47 4.89 2.63 7.40
N GLU A 48 5.08 3.34 8.49
CA GLU A 48 5.12 4.81 8.49
C GLU A 48 6.04 5.42 9.56
N ASP A 49 6.72 4.60 10.34
CA ASP A 49 7.72 5.03 11.33
C ASP A 49 9.13 4.72 10.83
N PRO A 50 10.12 5.63 11.00
CA PRO A 50 11.49 5.41 10.53
C PRO A 50 12.13 4.13 11.07
N ASP A 51 11.83 3.72 12.30
CA ASP A 51 12.47 2.57 12.94
C ASP A 51 12.01 1.24 12.30
N VAL A 52 10.78 1.16 11.79
CA VAL A 52 10.23 -0.06 11.17
C VAL A 52 10.98 -0.46 9.91
N PHE A 53 11.59 0.48 9.20
CA PHE A 53 12.28 0.19 7.94
C PHE A 53 13.57 -0.61 8.14
N THR A 54 14.12 -0.67 9.35
CA THR A 54 15.23 -1.59 9.67
C THR A 54 14.79 -3.05 9.66
N GLU A 55 13.50 -3.32 9.80
CA GLU A 55 12.87 -4.64 9.80
C GLU A 55 12.03 -4.91 8.53
N LEU A 56 12.06 -4.00 7.55
CA LEU A 56 11.22 -4.05 6.34
C LEU A 56 11.32 -5.40 5.60
N GLU A 57 12.54 -5.90 5.39
CA GLU A 57 12.78 -7.19 4.72
C GLU A 57 12.09 -8.34 5.46
N ALA A 58 12.23 -8.37 6.80
CA ALA A 58 11.63 -9.42 7.62
C ALA A 58 10.09 -9.30 7.68
N ILE A 59 9.55 -8.09 7.58
CA ILE A 59 8.10 -7.86 7.49
C ILE A 59 7.59 -8.31 6.12
N ALA A 60 8.31 -7.98 5.04
CA ALA A 60 7.92 -8.36 3.69
C ALA A 60 7.94 -9.87 3.45
N ASP A 61 8.81 -10.61 4.14
CA ASP A 61 8.90 -12.08 4.10
C ASP A 61 7.79 -12.80 4.90
N LEU A 62 6.98 -12.08 5.67
CA LEU A 62 5.87 -12.69 6.41
C LEU A 62 4.80 -13.21 5.45
N PRO A 63 4.25 -14.43 5.69
CA PRO A 63 3.18 -14.97 4.87
C PRO A 63 1.81 -14.44 5.27
N GLY A 64 0.84 -14.59 4.36
CA GLY A 64 -0.59 -14.47 4.69
C GLY A 64 -1.13 -13.06 4.68
N TYR A 65 -0.47 -12.12 3.97
CA TYR A 65 -1.02 -10.79 3.74
C TYR A 65 -0.76 -10.32 2.30
N SER A 66 -1.48 -9.27 1.89
CA SER A 66 -1.58 -8.87 0.49
C SER A 66 -0.53 -7.84 0.09
N GLY A 67 -0.15 -6.96 0.99
CA GLY A 67 0.74 -5.89 0.61
C GLY A 67 1.07 -4.87 1.69
N LEU A 68 1.91 -3.92 1.31
CA LEU A 68 2.38 -2.82 2.14
C LEU A 68 1.82 -1.48 1.65
N LEU A 69 1.78 -0.51 2.55
CA LEU A 69 1.56 0.90 2.27
C LEU A 69 2.59 1.71 3.04
N CYS A 70 3.38 2.52 2.34
CA CYS A 70 4.20 3.53 3.00
C CYS A 70 3.35 4.76 3.34
N GLY A 71 3.16 5.04 4.62
CA GLY A 71 2.46 6.23 5.11
C GLY A 71 3.31 7.49 4.93
N ILE A 72 3.53 7.90 3.68
CA ILE A 72 4.53 8.95 3.33
C ILE A 72 4.31 10.29 4.01
N GLY A 73 3.06 10.64 4.36
CA GLY A 73 2.75 11.86 5.10
C GLY A 73 3.28 11.79 6.54
N SER A 74 2.97 10.71 7.26
CA SER A 74 3.45 10.44 8.63
C SER A 74 4.96 10.31 8.65
N LEU A 75 5.51 9.57 7.70
CA LEU A 75 6.96 9.38 7.54
C LEU A 75 7.68 10.72 7.31
N THR A 76 7.17 11.58 6.42
CA THR A 76 7.73 12.93 6.20
C THR A 76 7.74 13.74 7.50
N ALA A 77 6.65 13.69 8.28
CA ALA A 77 6.59 14.39 9.55
C ALA A 77 7.59 13.83 10.57
N ALA A 78 7.72 12.50 10.66
CA ALA A 78 8.68 11.84 11.55
C ALA A 78 10.14 12.14 11.18
N LEU A 79 10.42 12.37 9.89
CA LEU A 79 11.73 12.79 9.38
C LEU A 79 11.95 14.32 9.45
N GLY A 80 11.19 15.03 10.28
CA GLY A 80 11.35 16.47 10.47
C GLY A 80 10.97 17.32 9.25
N GLY A 81 10.13 16.80 8.37
CA GLY A 81 9.68 17.44 7.14
C GLY A 81 10.51 17.10 5.91
N ASP A 82 11.48 16.20 6.02
CA ASP A 82 12.31 15.77 4.89
C ASP A 82 11.51 14.87 3.94
N ARG A 83 10.89 15.50 2.96
CA ARG A 83 10.07 14.81 1.94
C ARG A 83 10.93 13.99 0.99
N GLU A 84 12.15 14.40 0.70
CA GLU A 84 13.04 13.68 -0.22
C GLU A 84 13.47 12.35 0.41
N ALA A 85 13.86 12.36 1.68
CA ALA A 85 14.16 11.13 2.42
C ALA A 85 12.94 10.20 2.50
N ALA A 86 11.73 10.75 2.77
CA ALA A 86 10.50 9.95 2.80
C ALA A 86 10.18 9.33 1.43
N GLU A 87 10.40 10.05 0.33
CA GLU A 87 10.22 9.52 -1.04
C GLU A 87 11.22 8.39 -1.35
N ALA A 88 12.48 8.52 -0.93
CA ALA A 88 13.47 7.46 -1.09
C ALA A 88 13.03 6.17 -0.36
N ILE A 89 12.62 6.29 0.90
CA ILE A 89 12.12 5.15 1.69
C ILE A 89 10.87 4.54 1.04
N ALA A 90 9.95 5.35 0.52
CA ALA A 90 8.77 4.83 -0.16
C ALA A 90 9.10 4.01 -1.41
N LEU A 91 10.17 4.36 -2.12
CA LEU A 91 10.67 3.57 -3.26
C LEU A 91 11.36 2.27 -2.80
N ASP A 92 12.05 2.28 -1.67
CA ASP A 92 12.63 1.06 -1.08
C ASP A 92 11.51 0.08 -0.65
N VAL A 93 10.39 0.59 -0.11
CA VAL A 93 9.20 -0.22 0.21
C VAL A 93 8.61 -0.81 -1.07
N LEU A 94 8.48 -0.03 -2.14
CA LEU A 94 7.99 -0.50 -3.43
C LEU A 94 8.88 -1.60 -4.02
N GLU A 95 10.22 -1.42 -4.00
CA GLU A 95 11.17 -2.41 -4.49
C GLU A 95 11.06 -3.72 -3.70
N THR A 96 11.05 -3.62 -2.37
CA THR A 96 10.91 -4.77 -1.47
C THR A 96 9.59 -5.50 -1.69
N SER A 97 8.46 -4.77 -1.74
CA SER A 97 7.13 -5.33 -2.02
C SER A 97 7.09 -6.05 -3.36
N THR A 98 7.64 -5.43 -4.40
CA THR A 98 7.69 -6.02 -5.76
C THR A 98 8.49 -7.31 -5.78
N ARG A 99 9.64 -7.36 -5.12
CA ARG A 99 10.49 -8.54 -5.03
C ARG A 99 9.79 -9.71 -4.35
N GLU A 100 9.05 -9.43 -3.27
CA GLU A 100 8.29 -10.45 -2.52
C GLU A 100 6.91 -10.77 -3.16
N GLY A 101 6.55 -10.10 -4.24
CA GLY A 101 5.27 -10.28 -4.94
C GLY A 101 4.05 -9.73 -4.17
N LEU A 102 4.29 -8.85 -3.22
CA LEU A 102 3.29 -8.08 -2.50
C LEU A 102 2.78 -6.93 -3.36
N VAL A 103 1.59 -6.44 -3.04
CA VAL A 103 1.07 -5.18 -3.61
C VAL A 103 1.62 -4.02 -2.79
N ASP A 104 2.16 -3.00 -3.45
CA ASP A 104 2.44 -1.73 -2.79
C ASP A 104 1.33 -0.72 -3.09
N LEU A 105 0.76 -0.13 -2.03
CA LEU A 105 -0.27 0.89 -2.10
C LEU A 105 0.30 2.25 -1.73
N MET A 106 -0.01 3.27 -2.54
CA MET A 106 0.40 4.65 -2.29
C MET A 106 -0.80 5.60 -2.31
N THR A 107 -0.81 6.55 -1.38
CA THR A 107 -1.77 7.66 -1.43
C THR A 107 -1.39 8.66 -2.52
N VAL A 108 -2.39 9.14 -3.26
CA VAL A 108 -2.19 10.00 -4.42
C VAL A 108 -3.17 11.17 -4.47
N ASP A 109 -2.74 12.20 -5.16
CA ASP A 109 -3.52 13.34 -5.60
C ASP A 109 -3.38 13.54 -7.13
N PRO A 110 -4.10 14.48 -7.77
CA PRO A 110 -3.97 14.72 -9.20
C PRO A 110 -2.55 15.06 -9.68
N ALA A 111 -1.73 15.69 -8.82
CA ALA A 111 -0.38 16.09 -9.18
C ALA A 111 0.63 14.93 -9.14
N SER A 112 0.39 13.92 -8.31
CA SER A 112 1.32 12.83 -8.05
C SER A 112 0.95 11.52 -8.73
N VAL A 113 -0.32 11.28 -9.05
CA VAL A 113 -0.84 9.97 -9.45
C VAL A 113 -0.16 9.40 -10.71
N ALA A 114 0.07 10.22 -11.74
CA ALA A 114 0.72 9.75 -12.98
C ALA A 114 2.13 9.24 -12.69
N ARG A 115 2.91 9.99 -11.91
CA ARG A 115 4.25 9.58 -11.46
C ARG A 115 4.23 8.25 -10.70
N ARG A 116 3.25 8.04 -9.80
CA ARG A 116 3.13 6.77 -9.05
C ARG A 116 2.82 5.58 -9.95
N VAL A 117 1.98 5.77 -10.97
CA VAL A 117 1.76 4.75 -12.00
C VAL A 117 3.06 4.41 -12.73
N GLU A 118 3.83 5.43 -13.17
CA GLU A 118 5.11 5.25 -13.86
C GLU A 118 6.17 4.56 -12.98
N GLN A 119 6.15 4.82 -11.67
CA GLN A 119 7.03 4.17 -10.69
C GLN A 119 6.69 2.69 -10.47
N GLY A 120 5.48 2.24 -10.84
CA GLY A 120 5.07 0.84 -10.75
C GLY A 120 4.22 0.50 -9.51
N PHE A 121 3.71 1.48 -8.77
CA PHE A 121 2.75 1.20 -7.70
C PHE A 121 1.50 0.52 -8.26
N LEU A 122 1.13 -0.63 -7.70
CA LEU A 122 0.02 -1.45 -8.19
C LEU A 122 -1.34 -1.03 -7.62
N ALA A 123 -1.35 -0.41 -6.45
CA ALA A 123 -2.54 0.10 -5.81
C ALA A 123 -2.38 1.59 -5.47
N LEU A 124 -3.40 2.40 -5.78
CA LEU A 124 -3.38 3.84 -5.56
C LEU A 124 -4.64 4.27 -4.82
N LEU A 125 -4.48 4.97 -3.71
CA LEU A 125 -5.58 5.49 -2.89
C LEU A 125 -5.72 7.00 -3.11
N ALA A 126 -6.76 7.40 -3.80
CA ALA A 126 -7.18 8.80 -3.92
C ALA A 126 -8.31 9.10 -2.93
N TYR A 127 -8.23 10.22 -2.23
CA TYR A 127 -9.25 10.65 -1.28
C TYR A 127 -9.47 12.17 -1.32
N GLY A 128 -10.54 12.63 -0.67
CA GLY A 128 -10.89 14.04 -0.65
C GLY A 128 -11.61 14.52 -1.92
N PRO A 129 -11.79 15.85 -2.07
CA PRO A 129 -12.62 16.42 -3.13
C PRO A 129 -12.05 16.23 -4.55
N GLU A 130 -10.74 16.01 -4.67
CA GLU A 130 -10.06 15.84 -5.96
C GLU A 130 -9.84 14.35 -6.33
N ALA A 131 -10.40 13.41 -5.55
CA ALA A 131 -10.20 11.98 -5.76
C ALA A 131 -10.62 11.52 -7.17
N LEU A 132 -11.76 12.00 -7.69
CA LEU A 132 -12.23 11.64 -9.02
C LEU A 132 -11.27 12.10 -10.12
N GLU A 133 -10.69 13.28 -9.97
CA GLU A 133 -9.68 13.79 -10.91
C GLU A 133 -8.41 12.95 -10.88
N ALA A 134 -7.91 12.61 -9.67
CA ALA A 134 -6.77 11.74 -9.51
C ALA A 134 -7.02 10.36 -10.14
N ILE A 135 -8.21 9.76 -9.94
CA ILE A 135 -8.59 8.48 -10.54
C ILE A 135 -8.57 8.57 -12.07
N ARG A 136 -9.12 9.63 -12.65
CA ARG A 136 -9.15 9.82 -14.10
C ARG A 136 -7.74 9.93 -14.69
N ILE A 137 -6.87 10.73 -14.07
CA ILE A 137 -5.48 10.90 -14.48
C ILE A 137 -4.72 9.57 -14.35
N GLY A 138 -4.87 8.87 -13.22
CA GLY A 138 -4.19 7.60 -12.96
C GLY A 138 -4.61 6.52 -13.95
N ARG A 139 -5.90 6.39 -14.26
CA ARG A 139 -6.39 5.44 -15.29
C ARG A 139 -5.80 5.75 -16.66
N ALA A 140 -5.76 7.03 -17.05
CA ALA A 140 -5.14 7.45 -18.31
C ALA A 140 -3.64 7.13 -18.34
N ALA A 141 -2.90 7.41 -17.29
CA ALA A 141 -1.48 7.09 -17.16
C ALA A 141 -1.21 5.58 -17.24
N ALA A 142 -2.14 4.76 -16.70
CA ALA A 142 -2.08 3.30 -16.77
C ALA A 142 -2.58 2.72 -18.11
N GLY A 143 -2.89 3.56 -19.11
CA GLY A 143 -3.44 3.12 -20.40
C GLY A 143 -4.86 2.54 -20.32
N ARG A 144 -5.60 2.85 -19.25
CA ARG A 144 -6.98 2.39 -19.02
C ARG A 144 -7.95 3.53 -19.32
N THR A 145 -8.61 3.51 -20.48
CA THR A 145 -9.67 4.47 -20.80
C THR A 145 -10.91 4.20 -19.97
N ILE A 146 -11.54 5.28 -19.45
CA ILE A 146 -12.89 5.20 -18.90
C ILE A 146 -13.82 5.15 -20.10
N SER A 147 -14.61 4.09 -20.27
CA SER A 147 -15.76 4.13 -21.15
C SER A 147 -16.80 5.04 -20.51
N ASP A 148 -17.41 5.97 -21.28
CA ASP A 148 -18.42 6.94 -20.82
C ASP A 148 -19.72 6.30 -20.27
N GLU A 149 -19.77 4.96 -20.14
CA GLU A 149 -20.93 4.20 -19.68
C GLU A 149 -21.01 3.99 -18.16
N GLU A 150 -20.01 4.47 -17.37
CA GLU A 150 -19.99 4.34 -15.91
C GLU A 150 -20.09 5.69 -15.16
N SER A 151 -20.78 6.68 -15.75
CA SER A 151 -20.99 8.00 -15.14
C SER A 151 -22.36 8.10 -14.48
#